data_0dc055afbaeeaaf65506787ce6da7a69
#
_entry.id   0dc055afbaeeaaf65506787ce6da7a69
#
_cell.length_a   1.000
_cell.length_b   1.000
_cell.length_c   1.000
_cell.angle_alpha   90.00
_cell.angle_beta   90.00
_cell.angle_gamma   90.00
#
_symmetry.space_group_name_H-M   'P 1'
#
loop_
_entity.id
_entity.type
_entity.pdbx_description
1 polymer ?
#
loop_
_entity_poly.entity_id
_entity_poly.type
_entity_poly.pdbx_seq_one_letter_code
_entity_poly.pdbx_strand_id
1 'polypeptide(L)'
;MKGWWSHPAALPRGIAHNVLLYPLGLVAFGRLRLDPCRALERHYLDMLRPYARVDLTELAEGKGDAVRQLKEEAERLRPKLKAVKCPVLLTPEGKLRDSEALARWLGERMDRGDSLAFALGSSHGFDPGLKAEVREQLSLSPLTFPHELSRVMLLEQLYRAFTILRGKDYHK
;
A
#
# COMPACT_ATOMS: atom_id res chain seq x y z
N MET A 1 -3.56 39.21 2.98
CA MET A 1 -3.72 37.76 3.15
C MET A 1 -3.60 37.12 1.78
N LYS A 2 -2.43 36.58 1.43
CA LYS A 2 -2.21 35.91 0.14
C LYS A 2 -2.40 34.41 0.34
N GLY A 3 -3.33 33.84 -0.44
CA GLY A 3 -3.74 32.45 -0.36
C GLY A 3 -2.63 31.44 -0.62
N TRP A 4 -2.68 30.35 0.09
CA TRP A 4 -1.73 29.22 0.12
C TRP A 4 -1.88 28.22 -1.05
N TRP A 5 -2.27 28.69 -2.23
CA TRP A 5 -2.43 27.85 -3.40
C TRP A 5 -1.50 28.29 -4.52
N SER A 6 -0.21 27.98 -4.39
CA SER A 6 0.69 27.97 -5.53
C SER A 6 0.43 26.67 -6.33
N HIS A 7 0.23 26.82 -7.64
CA HIS A 7 -0.11 25.80 -8.61
C HIS A 7 0.76 24.55 -8.47
N PRO A 8 0.18 23.33 -8.52
CA PRO A 8 0.97 22.12 -8.57
C PRO A 8 1.84 22.12 -9.82
N ALA A 9 3.11 21.78 -9.67
CA ALA A 9 4.02 21.56 -10.78
C ALA A 9 3.40 20.56 -11.76
N ALA A 10 3.34 20.91 -13.04
CA ALA A 10 2.77 20.07 -14.07
C ALA A 10 3.42 18.67 -14.04
N LEU A 11 2.60 17.65 -13.85
CA LEU A 11 3.02 16.25 -13.98
C LEU A 11 3.56 16.02 -15.41
N PRO A 12 4.59 15.18 -15.60
CA PRO A 12 5.14 14.91 -16.92
C PRO A 12 4.04 14.39 -17.87
N ARG A 13 3.84 15.10 -19.00
CA ARG A 13 2.97 14.68 -20.10
C ARG A 13 3.61 13.48 -20.77
N GLY A 14 3.00 12.28 -20.63
CA GLY A 14 3.48 11.14 -21.41
C GLY A 14 3.12 9.74 -20.94
N ILE A 15 2.09 9.56 -20.11
CA ILE A 15 1.57 8.19 -19.89
C ILE A 15 0.68 7.87 -21.09
N ALA A 16 1.26 7.14 -22.06
CA ALA A 16 0.56 6.65 -23.24
C ALA A 16 -0.71 5.86 -22.85
N HIS A 17 -1.78 6.03 -23.62
CA HIS A 17 -3.10 5.42 -23.46
C HIS A 17 -3.15 3.90 -23.65
N ASN A 18 -2.08 3.19 -23.37
CA ASN A 18 -2.12 1.74 -23.38
C ASN A 18 -2.35 1.27 -21.95
N VAL A 19 -3.63 0.98 -21.63
CA VAL A 19 -4.11 0.60 -20.29
C VAL A 19 -3.70 -0.84 -19.98
N LEU A 20 -2.40 -1.07 -19.86
CA LEU A 20 -1.94 -2.21 -19.09
C LEU A 20 -2.19 -1.87 -17.62
N LEU A 21 -3.17 -2.56 -17.01
CA LEU A 21 -3.47 -2.43 -15.60
C LEU A 21 -2.19 -2.72 -14.80
N TYR A 22 -1.78 -1.76 -13.96
CA TYR A 22 -0.57 -1.92 -13.18
C TYR A 22 -0.72 -3.07 -12.18
N PRO A 23 0.16 -4.09 -12.20
CA PRO A 23 0.10 -5.20 -11.25
C PRO A 23 0.56 -4.72 -9.88
N LEU A 24 -0.31 -4.88 -8.88
CA LEU A 24 -0.09 -4.43 -7.50
C LEU A 24 -0.40 -5.58 -6.55
N GLY A 25 0.61 -6.05 -5.81
CA GLY A 25 0.42 -7.02 -4.75
C GLY A 25 -0.06 -6.34 -3.46
N LEU A 26 -0.98 -6.98 -2.77
CA LEU A 26 -1.35 -6.65 -1.40
C LEU A 26 -1.34 -7.92 -0.57
N VAL A 27 -0.45 -7.99 0.43
CA VAL A 27 -0.31 -9.14 1.32
C VAL A 27 -0.69 -8.73 2.72
N ALA A 28 -1.61 -9.43 3.36
CA ALA A 28 -2.05 -9.15 4.70
C ALA A 28 -2.13 -10.45 5.53
N PHE A 29 -1.98 -10.33 6.85
CA PHE A 29 -2.23 -11.44 7.76
C PHE A 29 -3.68 -11.43 8.24
N GLY A 30 -4.30 -12.61 8.26
CA GLY A 30 -5.68 -12.77 8.65
C GLY A 30 -6.70 -12.25 7.64
N ARG A 31 -7.96 -12.58 7.90
CA ARG A 31 -9.10 -12.08 7.13
C ARG A 31 -9.74 -10.91 7.86
N LEU A 32 -10.33 -9.99 7.10
CA LEU A 32 -11.17 -8.96 7.71
C LEU A 32 -12.36 -9.59 8.41
N ARG A 33 -12.55 -9.27 9.69
CA ARG A 33 -13.65 -9.76 10.52
C ARG A 33 -14.81 -8.79 10.58
N LEU A 34 -14.50 -7.48 10.52
CA LEU A 34 -15.49 -6.41 10.56
C LEU A 34 -16.21 -6.26 9.22
N ASP A 35 -17.53 -6.40 9.19
CA ASP A 35 -18.35 -6.26 7.97
C ASP A 35 -18.15 -4.91 7.27
N PRO A 36 -18.10 -3.77 8.00
CA PRO A 36 -17.81 -2.49 7.36
C PRO A 36 -16.45 -2.45 6.64
N CYS A 37 -15.40 -3.06 7.24
CA CYS A 37 -14.09 -3.13 6.60
C CYS A 37 -14.11 -4.01 5.34
N ARG A 38 -14.82 -5.14 5.36
CA ARG A 38 -15.02 -5.98 4.17
C ARG A 38 -15.76 -5.24 3.04
N ALA A 39 -16.78 -4.48 3.40
CA ALA A 39 -17.54 -3.70 2.44
C ALA A 39 -16.68 -2.60 1.79
N LEU A 40 -15.91 -1.87 2.61
CA LEU A 40 -14.99 -0.82 2.13
C LEU A 40 -13.83 -1.40 1.31
N GLU A 41 -13.27 -2.54 1.70
CA GLU A 41 -12.25 -3.22 0.90
C GLU A 41 -12.75 -3.54 -0.49
N ARG A 42 -13.92 -4.19 -0.61
CA ARG A 42 -14.54 -4.47 -1.91
C ARG A 42 -14.77 -3.19 -2.72
N HIS A 43 -15.30 -2.17 -2.08
CA HIS A 43 -15.54 -0.87 -2.71
C HIS A 43 -14.25 -0.30 -3.33
N TYR A 44 -13.17 -0.20 -2.56
CA TYR A 44 -11.92 0.36 -3.08
C TYR A 44 -11.20 -0.56 -4.08
N LEU A 45 -11.31 -1.88 -3.93
CA LEU A 45 -10.81 -2.80 -4.95
C LEU A 45 -11.55 -2.62 -6.28
N ASP A 46 -12.88 -2.44 -6.26
CA ASP A 46 -13.67 -2.15 -7.46
C ASP A 46 -13.29 -0.80 -8.08
N MET A 47 -13.09 0.22 -7.26
CA MET A 47 -12.63 1.54 -7.72
C MET A 47 -11.21 1.52 -8.29
N LEU A 48 -10.34 0.62 -7.84
CA LEU A 48 -8.98 0.44 -8.35
C LEU A 48 -8.93 -0.29 -9.70
N ARG A 49 -9.94 -1.10 -10.06
CA ARG A 49 -9.96 -1.91 -11.31
C ARG A 49 -9.59 -1.15 -12.58
N PRO A 50 -10.00 0.12 -12.80
CA PRO A 50 -9.60 0.86 -14.00
C PRO A 50 -8.13 1.26 -14.04
N TYR A 51 -7.40 1.15 -12.93
CA TYR A 51 -6.03 1.65 -12.77
C TYR A 51 -5.01 0.54 -12.54
N ALA A 52 -5.37 -0.44 -11.73
CA ALA A 52 -4.48 -1.50 -11.28
C ALA A 52 -5.19 -2.84 -11.14
N ARG A 53 -4.45 -3.92 -11.40
CA ARG A 53 -4.85 -5.26 -11.00
C ARG A 53 -4.27 -5.53 -9.64
N VAL A 54 -5.11 -5.48 -8.60
CA VAL A 54 -4.69 -5.75 -7.23
C VAL A 54 -4.81 -7.26 -6.96
N ASP A 55 -3.66 -7.89 -6.72
CA ASP A 55 -3.58 -9.30 -6.31
C ASP A 55 -3.50 -9.36 -4.78
N LEU A 56 -4.67 -9.55 -4.14
CA LEU A 56 -4.77 -9.66 -2.68
C LEU A 56 -4.46 -11.08 -2.23
N THR A 57 -3.48 -11.21 -1.33
CA THR A 57 -3.10 -12.47 -0.67
C THR A 57 -3.29 -12.35 0.83
N GLU A 58 -4.12 -13.22 1.41
CA GLU A 58 -4.26 -13.35 2.85
C GLU A 58 -3.43 -14.53 3.35
N LEU A 59 -2.50 -14.25 4.26
CA LEU A 59 -1.67 -15.24 4.92
C LEU A 59 -2.25 -15.59 6.28
N ALA A 60 -2.05 -16.83 6.73
CA ALA A 60 -2.40 -17.20 8.09
C ALA A 60 -1.50 -16.48 9.08
N GLU A 61 -2.10 -15.97 10.17
CA GLU A 61 -1.35 -15.44 11.31
C GLU A 61 -0.51 -16.53 11.97
N GLY A 62 0.61 -16.15 12.55
CA GLY A 62 1.43 -17.03 13.37
C GLY A 62 0.72 -17.40 14.67
N LYS A 63 1.27 -18.38 15.39
CA LYS A 63 0.71 -18.88 16.66
C LYS A 63 1.75 -18.81 17.77
N GLY A 64 1.26 -18.74 19.01
CA GLY A 64 2.10 -18.71 20.20
C GLY A 64 2.34 -17.30 20.73
N ASP A 65 3.49 -17.10 21.38
CA ASP A 65 3.89 -15.77 21.83
C ASP A 65 4.26 -14.85 20.64
N ALA A 66 4.35 -13.55 20.91
CA ALA A 66 4.59 -12.55 19.88
C ALA A 66 5.88 -12.79 19.08
N VAL A 67 6.94 -13.26 19.73
CA VAL A 67 8.24 -13.49 19.07
C VAL A 67 8.14 -14.65 18.08
N ARG A 68 7.53 -15.75 18.51
CA ARG A 68 7.31 -16.92 17.65
C ARG A 68 6.36 -16.61 16.51
N GLN A 69 5.25 -15.92 16.80
CA GLN A 69 4.28 -15.48 15.80
C GLN A 69 4.96 -14.66 14.71
N LEU A 70 5.72 -13.62 15.08
CA LEU A 70 6.41 -12.76 14.12
C LEU A 70 7.42 -13.51 13.25
N LYS A 71 8.14 -14.47 13.81
CA LYS A 71 9.07 -15.32 13.02
C LYS A 71 8.34 -16.17 11.99
N GLU A 72 7.26 -16.87 12.40
CA GLU A 72 6.44 -17.68 11.48
C GLU A 72 5.82 -16.82 10.38
N GLU A 73 5.36 -15.62 10.70
CA GLU A 73 4.80 -14.67 9.75
C GLU A 73 5.86 -14.16 8.76
N ALA A 74 7.07 -13.85 9.26
CA ALA A 74 8.19 -13.46 8.40
C ALA A 74 8.57 -14.56 7.40
N GLU A 75 8.59 -15.82 7.82
CA GLU A 75 8.87 -16.96 6.92
C GLU A 75 7.82 -17.09 5.81
N ARG A 76 6.53 -16.88 6.13
CA ARG A 76 5.42 -16.91 5.15
C ARG A 76 5.45 -15.71 4.20
N LEU A 77 5.81 -14.54 4.69
CA LEU A 77 5.80 -13.28 3.93
C LEU A 77 7.02 -13.13 3.01
N ARG A 78 8.21 -13.54 3.48
CA ARG A 78 9.48 -13.36 2.75
C ARG A 78 9.46 -13.86 1.30
N PRO A 79 8.89 -15.03 0.95
CA PRO A 79 8.81 -15.46 -0.46
C PRO A 79 7.95 -14.51 -1.32
N LYS A 80 6.89 -13.94 -0.74
CA LYS A 80 6.01 -13.00 -1.46
C LYS A 80 6.72 -11.68 -1.74
N LEU A 81 7.51 -11.18 -0.78
CA LEU A 81 8.28 -9.95 -0.94
C LEU A 81 9.44 -10.14 -1.94
N LYS A 82 10.08 -11.30 -1.95
CA LYS A 82 11.16 -11.62 -2.92
C LYS A 82 10.66 -11.75 -4.37
N ALA A 83 9.37 -11.98 -4.56
CA ALA A 83 8.77 -12.13 -5.90
C ALA A 83 8.58 -10.80 -6.64
N VAL A 84 8.78 -9.67 -5.98
CA VAL A 84 8.58 -8.33 -6.55
C VAL A 84 9.86 -7.49 -6.46
N LYS A 85 9.99 -6.52 -7.38
CA LYS A 85 11.15 -5.62 -7.39
C LYS A 85 11.13 -4.60 -6.26
N CYS A 86 9.94 -4.17 -5.85
CA CYS A 86 9.76 -3.15 -4.82
C CYS A 86 8.75 -3.61 -3.76
N PRO A 87 9.19 -4.44 -2.79
CA PRO A 87 8.38 -4.75 -1.61
C PRO A 87 8.29 -3.52 -0.70
N VAL A 88 7.11 -3.29 -0.12
CA VAL A 88 6.83 -2.16 0.78
C VAL A 88 6.17 -2.69 2.04
N LEU A 89 6.76 -2.45 3.21
CA LEU A 89 6.10 -2.74 4.48
C LEU A 89 5.29 -1.53 4.95
N LEU A 90 4.05 -1.77 5.34
CA LEU A 90 3.23 -0.76 6.00
C LEU A 90 3.50 -0.81 7.50
N THR A 91 4.19 0.19 8.02
CA THR A 91 4.62 0.25 9.43
C THR A 91 4.60 1.69 9.94
N PRO A 92 4.27 1.93 11.22
CA PRO A 92 4.24 3.30 11.78
C PRO A 92 5.57 4.04 11.66
N GLU A 93 6.70 3.33 11.71
CA GLU A 93 8.04 3.89 11.62
C GLU A 93 8.50 4.16 10.18
N GLY A 94 7.67 3.77 9.20
CA GLY A 94 7.95 3.98 7.79
C GLY A 94 7.95 5.44 7.38
N LYS A 95 8.33 5.70 6.15
CA LYS A 95 8.33 7.06 5.59
C LYS A 95 6.91 7.59 5.46
N LEU A 96 6.63 8.71 6.13
CA LEU A 96 5.41 9.48 5.93
C LEU A 96 5.44 10.14 4.55
N ARG A 97 4.30 10.04 3.85
CA ARG A 97 4.06 10.74 2.59
C ARG A 97 2.64 11.33 2.63
N ASP A 98 2.48 12.56 2.19
CA ASP A 98 1.17 13.06 1.83
C ASP A 98 0.65 12.36 0.57
N SER A 99 -0.63 12.55 0.25
CA SER A 99 -1.27 11.86 -0.89
C SER A 99 -0.60 12.18 -2.24
N GLU A 100 -0.12 13.42 -2.42
CA GLU A 100 0.59 13.82 -3.64
C GLU A 100 1.98 13.20 -3.72
N ALA A 101 2.73 13.17 -2.61
CA ALA A 101 4.03 12.51 -2.55
C ALA A 101 3.92 11.00 -2.74
N LEU A 102 2.85 10.37 -2.23
CA LEU A 102 2.57 8.96 -2.49
C LEU A 102 2.27 8.73 -3.97
N ALA A 103 1.46 9.60 -4.59
CA ALA A 103 1.14 9.51 -6.02
C ALA A 103 2.41 9.67 -6.88
N ARG A 104 3.25 10.67 -6.63
CA ARG A 104 4.52 10.85 -7.35
C ARG A 104 5.43 9.63 -7.22
N TRP A 105 5.60 9.13 -5.99
CA TRP A 105 6.42 7.96 -5.73
C TRP A 105 5.89 6.71 -6.47
N LEU A 106 4.56 6.51 -6.47
CA LEU A 106 3.92 5.41 -7.20
C LEU A 106 4.16 5.55 -8.72
N GLY A 107 3.97 6.75 -9.27
CA GLY A 107 4.23 7.05 -10.67
C GLY A 107 5.67 6.74 -11.09
N GLU A 108 6.67 7.15 -10.28
CA GLU A 108 8.08 6.83 -10.52
C GLU A 108 8.35 5.32 -10.57
N ARG A 109 7.69 4.52 -9.72
CA ARG A 109 7.82 3.06 -9.74
C ARG A 109 7.18 2.45 -10.98
N MET A 110 6.03 2.97 -11.38
CA MET A 110 5.35 2.56 -12.61
C MET A 110 6.22 2.85 -13.85
N ASP A 111 6.80 4.04 -13.93
CA ASP A 111 7.67 4.45 -15.04
C ASP A 111 8.93 3.59 -15.16
N ARG A 112 9.44 3.08 -14.05
CA ARG A 112 10.58 2.14 -14.00
C ARG A 112 10.19 0.69 -14.32
N GLY A 113 8.90 0.40 -14.44
CA GLY A 113 8.40 -0.97 -14.59
C GLY A 113 8.69 -1.83 -13.36
N ASP A 114 8.67 -1.24 -12.17
CA ASP A 114 8.81 -1.98 -10.92
C ASP A 114 7.52 -2.73 -10.60
N SER A 115 7.60 -4.00 -10.22
CA SER A 115 6.48 -4.70 -9.59
C SER A 115 6.43 -4.33 -8.11
N LEU A 116 5.25 -3.91 -7.64
CA LEU A 116 5.03 -3.47 -6.25
C LEU A 116 4.22 -4.51 -5.46
N ALA A 117 4.59 -4.72 -4.21
CA ALA A 117 3.73 -5.41 -3.24
C ALA A 117 3.78 -4.68 -1.90
N PHE A 118 2.61 -4.30 -1.40
CA PHE A 118 2.44 -3.79 -0.05
C PHE A 118 2.14 -4.94 0.90
N ALA A 119 2.82 -4.97 2.03
CA ALA A 119 2.58 -5.93 3.10
C ALA A 119 2.07 -5.21 4.36
N LEU A 120 1.00 -5.74 4.94
CA LEU A 120 0.47 -5.32 6.21
C LEU A 120 0.80 -6.39 7.26
N GLY A 121 1.41 -5.96 8.36
CA GLY A 121 1.69 -6.83 9.50
C GLY A 121 0.43 -7.27 10.24
N SER A 122 0.58 -8.28 11.07
CA SER A 122 -0.44 -8.65 12.05
C SER A 122 -0.54 -7.62 13.19
N SER A 123 -1.28 -7.93 14.23
CA SER A 123 -1.42 -7.09 15.43
C SER A 123 -0.08 -6.76 16.13
N HIS A 124 0.94 -7.57 15.93
CA HIS A 124 2.30 -7.37 16.47
C HIS A 124 3.26 -6.69 15.50
N GLY A 125 2.79 -6.31 14.30
CA GLY A 125 3.62 -5.67 13.27
C GLY A 125 4.45 -6.68 12.48
N PHE A 126 5.75 -6.45 12.35
CA PHE A 126 6.68 -7.29 11.59
C PHE A 126 7.87 -7.73 12.42
N ASP A 127 8.41 -8.89 12.09
CA ASP A 127 9.69 -9.35 12.63
C ASP A 127 10.80 -8.32 12.37
N PRO A 128 11.64 -7.98 13.38
CA PRO A 128 12.69 -6.99 13.21
C PRO A 128 13.70 -7.33 12.10
N GLY A 129 14.02 -8.64 11.93
CA GLY A 129 14.90 -9.10 10.86
C GLY A 129 14.29 -8.85 9.48
N LEU A 130 13.00 -9.15 9.32
CA LEU A 130 12.27 -8.87 8.08
C LEU A 130 12.21 -7.36 7.79
N LYS A 131 11.98 -6.52 8.80
CA LYS A 131 11.99 -5.05 8.64
C LYS A 131 13.35 -4.55 8.14
N ALA A 132 14.46 -5.13 8.62
CA ALA A 132 15.82 -4.77 8.19
C ALA A 132 16.10 -5.20 6.75
N GLU A 133 15.48 -6.29 6.25
CA GLU A 133 15.66 -6.78 4.88
C GLU A 133 14.92 -5.91 3.83
N VAL A 134 13.83 -5.22 4.23
CA VAL A 134 12.96 -4.48 3.31
C VAL A 134 13.23 -2.99 3.40
N ARG A 135 13.78 -2.44 2.31
CA ARG A 135 14.20 -1.03 2.26
C ARG A 135 13.04 -0.04 2.27
N GLU A 136 11.98 -0.34 1.51
CA GLU A 136 10.83 0.57 1.40
C GLU A 136 9.83 0.28 2.51
N GLN A 137 9.62 1.27 3.37
CA GLN A 137 8.65 1.21 4.45
C GLN A 137 7.79 2.48 4.39
N LEU A 138 6.47 2.30 4.39
CA LEU A 138 5.47 3.37 4.31
C LEU A 138 4.73 3.48 5.63
N SER A 139 4.58 4.71 6.12
CA SER A 139 3.67 5.02 7.22
C SER A 139 2.45 5.74 6.69
N LEU A 140 1.26 5.32 7.12
CA LEU A 140 0.00 6.03 6.86
C LEU A 140 -0.17 7.23 7.82
N SER A 141 0.37 7.12 9.03
CA SER A 141 0.24 8.11 10.09
C SER A 141 1.21 7.77 11.23
N PRO A 142 1.62 8.75 12.05
CA PRO A 142 2.27 8.47 13.33
C PRO A 142 1.37 7.76 14.34
N LEU A 143 0.05 7.80 14.12
CA LEU A 143 -0.92 7.06 14.94
C LEU A 143 -0.95 5.59 14.52
N THR A 144 -1.21 4.72 15.49
CA THR A 144 -1.46 3.30 15.25
C THR A 144 -2.94 3.05 14.96
N PHE A 145 -3.22 2.18 14.00
CA PHE A 145 -4.57 1.78 13.63
C PHE A 145 -4.71 0.26 13.75
N PRO A 146 -5.92 -0.25 14.02
CA PRO A 146 -6.21 -1.66 13.84
C PRO A 146 -5.83 -2.11 12.42
N HIS A 147 -5.26 -3.31 12.28
CA HIS A 147 -4.76 -3.82 10.98
C HIS A 147 -5.84 -3.86 9.89
N GLU A 148 -7.10 -4.14 10.24
CA GLU A 148 -8.22 -4.13 9.30
C GLU A 148 -8.49 -2.72 8.74
N LEU A 149 -8.44 -1.70 9.60
CA LEU A 149 -8.61 -0.32 9.19
C LEU A 149 -7.43 0.16 8.34
N SER A 150 -6.19 -0.19 8.73
CA SER A 150 -4.99 0.13 7.95
C SER A 150 -5.06 -0.42 6.52
N ARG A 151 -5.63 -1.62 6.35
CA ARG A 151 -5.82 -2.25 5.04
C ARG A 151 -6.78 -1.44 4.16
N VAL A 152 -7.90 -1.02 4.71
CA VAL A 152 -8.88 -0.16 4.00
C VAL A 152 -8.28 1.20 3.67
N MET A 153 -7.59 1.82 4.64
CA MET A 153 -6.94 3.13 4.43
C MET A 153 -5.86 3.07 3.35
N LEU A 154 -5.06 2.00 3.30
CA LEU A 154 -4.07 1.82 2.25
C LEU A 154 -4.74 1.73 0.87
N LEU A 155 -5.81 0.95 0.73
CA LEU A 155 -6.55 0.82 -0.53
C LEU A 155 -7.15 2.17 -0.97
N GLU A 156 -7.71 2.95 -0.05
CA GLU A 156 -8.20 4.30 -0.32
C GLU A 156 -7.05 5.20 -0.81
N GLN A 157 -5.91 5.21 -0.13
CA GLN A 157 -4.78 6.05 -0.51
C GLN A 157 -4.14 5.62 -1.84
N LEU A 158 -4.13 4.35 -2.16
CA LEU A 158 -3.72 3.86 -3.48
C LEU A 158 -4.69 4.35 -4.58
N TYR A 159 -6.00 4.24 -4.34
CA TYR A 159 -6.99 4.78 -5.28
C TYR A 159 -6.81 6.29 -5.48
N ARG A 160 -6.66 7.05 -4.39
CA ARG A 160 -6.38 8.49 -4.43
C ARG A 160 -5.11 8.80 -5.21
N ALA A 161 -4.03 8.06 -5.00
CA ALA A 161 -2.78 8.23 -5.73
C ALA A 161 -2.97 8.02 -7.24
N PHE A 162 -3.70 6.99 -7.67
CA PHE A 162 -4.01 6.77 -9.08
C PHE A 162 -4.90 7.88 -9.67
N THR A 163 -5.85 8.41 -8.91
CA THR A 163 -6.69 9.53 -9.39
C THR A 163 -5.88 10.81 -9.57
N ILE A 164 -4.93 11.10 -8.66
CA ILE A 164 -3.97 12.21 -8.80
C ILE A 164 -3.12 12.03 -10.06
N LEU A 165 -2.53 10.84 -10.26
CA LEU A 165 -1.72 10.55 -11.46
C LEU A 165 -2.50 10.70 -12.77
N ARG A 166 -3.82 10.52 -12.74
CA ARG A 166 -4.70 10.66 -13.90
C ARG A 166 -5.37 12.04 -14.00
N GLY A 167 -5.04 12.98 -13.09
CA GLY A 167 -5.63 14.33 -13.09
C GLY A 167 -7.14 14.34 -12.85
N LYS A 168 -7.67 13.36 -12.09
CA LYS A 168 -9.09 13.30 -11.75
C LYS A 168 -9.41 14.02 -10.45
N ASP A 169 -10.62 14.61 -10.38
CA ASP A 169 -11.10 15.45 -9.27
C ASP A 169 -11.48 14.70 -7.97
N TYR A 170 -10.88 13.56 -7.67
CA TYR A 170 -11.13 12.86 -6.40
C TYR A 170 -10.37 13.49 -5.22
N HIS A 171 -9.24 14.15 -5.50
CA HIS A 171 -8.40 14.78 -4.51
C HIS A 171 -8.81 16.25 -4.32
N LYS A 172 -9.91 16.48 -3.60
CA LYS A 172 -10.37 17.84 -3.19
C LYS A 172 -10.29 17.96 -1.70
#